data_ff27549c8bac47a88fa845eb56db6e28
#
_entry.id   ff27549c8bac47a88fa845eb56db6e28
#
_cell.length_a   1.000
_cell.length_b   1.000
_cell.length_c   1.000
_cell.angle_alpha   90.00
_cell.angle_beta   90.00
_cell.angle_gamma   90.00
#
_symmetry.space_group_name_H-M   'P 1'
#
loop_
_entity.id
_entity.type
_entity.pdbx_description
1 polymer ?
#
loop_
_entity_poly.entity_id
_entity_poly.type
_entity_poly.pdbx_seq_one_letter_code
_entity_poly.pdbx_strand_id
1 'polypeptide(L)'
;DTSMNVEIVANRKALSTVRNKKKELKDLDNHAWQSDNETSSNVAEALESVNELETNLDQSKESMYKLSYVVRVSANDLDELKRRCNEVKDFYDDLSVKLVRPFGDMLGLHEEFLPASKRYMNDYIQYVTSDFLAGLGFGATQMLGENEGIYVGYSLDTGRNVYLKPALASQGVKG
;
A
#
# COMPACT_ATOMS: atom_id res chain seq x y z
N ASP A 1 -1.49 -12.76 -6.14
CA ASP A 1 -1.69 -12.64 -4.69
C ASP A 1 -1.08 -11.34 -4.18
N THR A 2 -1.69 -10.75 -3.17
CA THR A 2 -1.20 -9.54 -2.54
C THR A 2 -0.99 -9.76 -1.04
N SER A 3 0.04 -9.14 -0.49
CA SER A 3 0.29 -9.08 0.95
C SER A 3 0.45 -7.63 1.36
N MET A 4 -0.13 -7.27 2.47
CA MET A 4 -0.03 -5.94 3.03
C MET A 4 0.31 -6.02 4.51
N ASN A 5 1.39 -5.36 4.87
CA ASN A 5 1.84 -5.24 6.25
C ASN A 5 1.70 -3.79 6.70
N VAL A 6 0.88 -3.55 7.71
CA VAL A 6 0.57 -2.21 8.23
C VAL A 6 0.99 -2.12 9.68
N GLU A 7 1.81 -1.12 9.99
CA GLU A 7 2.27 -0.83 11.34
C GLU A 7 1.91 0.62 11.69
N ILE A 8 1.23 0.83 12.81
CA ILE A 8 0.91 2.17 13.28
C ILE A 8 2.18 2.87 13.79
N VAL A 9 2.35 4.13 13.41
CA VAL A 9 3.44 4.97 13.90
C VAL A 9 2.93 5.85 15.02
N ALA A 10 3.61 5.81 16.18
CA ALA A 10 3.25 6.71 17.27
C ALA A 10 3.30 8.18 16.82
N ASN A 11 2.27 8.97 17.10
CA ASN A 11 2.09 10.33 16.57
C ASN A 11 3.32 11.23 16.81
N ARG A 12 3.94 11.15 17.98
CA ARG A 12 5.18 11.88 18.27
C ARG A 12 6.32 11.53 17.31
N LYS A 13 6.44 10.26 16.91
CA LYS A 13 7.45 9.80 15.95
C LYS A 13 7.08 10.23 14.54
N ALA A 14 5.81 10.16 14.19
CA ALA A 14 5.28 10.64 12.92
C ALA A 14 5.61 12.12 12.70
N LEU A 15 5.24 12.97 13.64
CA LEU A 15 5.53 14.40 13.60
C LEU A 15 7.04 14.71 13.51
N SER A 16 7.87 13.97 14.26
CA SER A 16 9.33 14.14 14.16
C SER A 16 9.85 13.80 12.76
N THR A 17 9.36 12.71 12.16
CA THR A 17 9.75 12.29 10.81
C THR A 17 9.34 13.33 9.77
N VAL A 18 8.10 13.82 9.83
CA VAL A 18 7.57 14.84 8.92
C VAL A 18 8.34 16.16 9.05
N ARG A 19 8.60 16.60 10.27
CA ARG A 19 9.40 17.83 10.53
C ARG A 19 10.83 17.74 10.03
N ASN A 20 11.46 16.57 10.17
CA ASN A 20 12.80 16.35 9.63
C ASN A 20 12.79 16.41 8.09
N LYS A 21 11.79 15.77 7.45
CA LYS A 21 11.64 15.86 5.99
C LYS A 21 11.37 17.26 5.48
N LYS A 22 10.54 18.01 6.20
CA LYS A 22 10.28 19.42 5.91
C LYS A 22 11.55 20.28 5.98
N LYS A 23 12.40 20.02 6.98
CA LYS A 23 13.69 20.73 7.10
C LYS A 23 14.60 20.38 5.93
N GLU A 24 14.72 19.11 5.57
CA GLU A 24 15.52 18.67 4.43
C GLU A 24 15.06 19.34 3.11
N LEU A 25 13.74 19.36 2.86
CA LEU A 25 13.18 20.01 1.68
C LEU A 25 13.43 21.52 1.66
N LYS A 26 13.35 22.21 2.82
CA LYS A 26 13.69 23.63 2.93
C LYS A 26 15.17 23.89 2.69
N ASP A 27 16.05 23.03 3.17
CA ASP A 27 17.47 23.15 2.93
C ASP A 27 17.79 22.98 1.43
N LEU A 28 17.11 22.04 0.75
CA LEU A 28 17.22 21.88 -0.71
C LEU A 28 16.72 23.10 -1.48
N ASP A 29 15.59 23.67 -1.08
CA ASP A 29 15.02 24.88 -1.66
C ASP A 29 15.99 26.08 -1.50
N ASN A 30 16.52 26.28 -0.31
CA ASN A 30 17.50 27.34 -0.04
C ASN A 30 18.78 27.18 -0.86
N HIS A 31 19.26 25.96 -1.05
CA HIS A 31 20.43 25.70 -1.90
C HIS A 31 20.16 25.98 -3.39
N ALA A 32 18.97 25.69 -3.88
CA ALA A 32 18.56 26.02 -5.25
C ALA A 32 18.55 27.55 -5.44
N TRP A 33 17.98 28.29 -4.51
CA TRP A 33 17.98 29.75 -4.52
C TRP A 33 19.39 30.39 -4.51
N GLN A 34 20.30 29.82 -3.71
CA GLN A 34 21.70 30.30 -3.65
C GLN A 34 22.49 30.02 -4.92
N SER A 35 22.05 29.02 -5.71
CA SER A 35 22.72 28.62 -6.95
C SER A 35 22.15 29.30 -8.19
N ASP A 36 21.30 30.32 -8.03
CA ASP A 36 20.59 31.01 -9.13
C ASP A 36 19.77 30.06 -10.04
N ASN A 37 19.40 28.91 -9.50
CA ASN A 37 18.51 27.94 -10.14
C ASN A 37 17.09 28.11 -9.60
N GLU A 38 16.11 28.09 -10.48
CA GLU A 38 14.70 28.05 -10.08
C GLU A 38 14.44 26.81 -9.24
N THR A 39 13.72 26.98 -8.13
CA THR A 39 13.24 25.85 -7.32
C THR A 39 12.44 24.91 -8.19
N SER A 40 12.82 23.66 -8.24
CA SER A 40 12.06 22.64 -8.97
C SER A 40 10.61 22.63 -8.47
N SER A 41 9.64 22.68 -9.38
CA SER A 41 8.20 22.57 -9.05
C SER A 41 7.91 21.38 -8.11
N ASN A 42 8.65 20.30 -8.26
CA ASN A 42 8.55 19.11 -7.43
C ASN A 42 8.91 19.37 -5.96
N VAL A 43 9.87 20.28 -5.67
CA VAL A 43 10.24 20.62 -4.28
C VAL A 43 9.17 21.49 -3.64
N ALA A 44 8.59 22.43 -4.39
CA ALA A 44 7.50 23.27 -3.92
C ALA A 44 6.25 22.45 -3.59
N GLU A 45 5.83 21.56 -4.48
CA GLU A 45 4.71 20.64 -4.26
C GLU A 45 4.97 19.69 -3.07
N ALA A 46 6.18 19.17 -2.93
CA ALA A 46 6.57 18.34 -1.79
C ALA A 46 6.52 19.12 -0.47
N LEU A 47 6.93 20.40 -0.46
CA LEU A 47 6.84 21.27 0.73
C LEU A 47 5.38 21.53 1.13
N GLU A 48 4.50 21.78 0.16
CA GLU A 48 3.07 21.97 0.40
C GLU A 48 2.45 20.71 1.00
N SER A 49 2.68 19.55 0.40
CA SER A 49 2.21 18.25 0.87
C SER A 49 2.70 17.92 2.29
N VAL A 50 3.96 18.21 2.59
CA VAL A 50 4.53 17.99 3.93
C VAL A 50 3.94 18.95 4.96
N ASN A 51 3.63 20.21 4.58
CA ASN A 51 2.96 21.16 5.46
C ASN A 51 1.54 20.73 5.81
N GLU A 52 0.78 20.25 4.81
CA GLU A 52 -0.55 19.72 4.99
C GLU A 52 -0.54 18.50 5.90
N LEU A 53 0.37 17.57 5.66
CA LEU A 53 0.54 16.37 6.49
C LEU A 53 0.91 16.73 7.94
N GLU A 54 1.81 17.70 8.17
CA GLU A 54 2.16 18.17 9.52
C GLU A 54 0.92 18.73 10.22
N THR A 55 0.11 19.52 9.52
CA THR A 55 -1.10 20.13 10.07
C THR A 55 -2.13 19.05 10.45
N ASN A 56 -2.34 18.07 9.60
CA ASN A 56 -3.27 16.97 9.83
C ASN A 56 -2.83 16.11 11.03
N LEU A 57 -1.54 15.81 11.15
CA LEU A 57 -1.00 15.05 12.28
C LEU A 57 -1.07 15.82 13.61
N ASP A 58 -0.87 17.13 13.59
CA ASP A 58 -0.83 17.97 14.80
C ASP A 58 -2.24 18.35 15.28
N GLN A 59 -3.13 18.77 14.39
CA GLN A 59 -4.46 19.27 14.70
C GLN A 59 -5.52 18.17 14.74
N SER A 60 -5.58 17.33 13.72
CA SER A 60 -6.59 16.26 13.61
C SER A 60 -6.21 15.01 14.38
N LYS A 61 -4.97 14.94 14.91
CA LYS A 61 -4.41 13.73 15.54
C LYS A 61 -4.53 12.51 14.64
N GLU A 62 -4.47 12.71 13.33
CA GLU A 62 -4.50 11.64 12.36
C GLU A 62 -3.36 10.67 12.61
N SER A 63 -3.59 9.40 12.37
CA SER A 63 -2.57 8.38 12.55
C SER A 63 -1.79 8.19 11.24
N MET A 64 -0.47 8.07 11.38
CA MET A 64 0.41 7.68 10.28
C MET A 64 0.76 6.20 10.39
N TYR A 65 0.87 5.54 9.27
CA TYR A 65 1.17 4.13 9.18
C TYR A 65 2.38 3.89 8.30
N LYS A 66 3.13 2.85 8.63
CA LYS A 66 4.11 2.26 7.70
C LYS A 66 3.40 1.15 6.95
N LEU A 67 3.40 1.27 5.65
CA LEU A 67 2.79 0.32 4.74
C LEU A 67 3.89 -0.39 3.93
N SER A 68 3.90 -1.71 3.95
CA SER A 68 4.57 -2.55 2.95
C SER A 68 3.49 -3.25 2.15
N TYR A 69 3.47 -3.04 0.84
CA TYR A 69 2.51 -3.64 -0.06
C TYR A 69 3.25 -4.44 -1.13
N VAL A 70 3.05 -5.74 -1.11
CA VAL A 70 3.77 -6.67 -1.99
C VAL A 70 2.78 -7.43 -2.87
N VAL A 71 3.05 -7.43 -4.18
CA VAL A 71 2.27 -8.17 -5.17
C VAL A 71 3.10 -9.34 -5.67
N ARG A 72 2.60 -10.56 -5.50
CA ARG A 72 3.21 -11.78 -6.03
C ARG A 72 2.53 -12.19 -7.32
N VAL A 73 3.30 -12.29 -8.37
CA VAL A 73 2.87 -12.80 -9.68
C VAL A 73 3.55 -14.15 -9.92
N SER A 74 2.79 -15.14 -10.37
CA SER A 74 3.29 -16.47 -10.72
C SER A 74 2.75 -16.91 -12.08
N ALA A 75 3.53 -17.70 -12.80
CA ALA A 75 3.15 -18.31 -14.08
C ALA A 75 3.87 -19.65 -14.26
N ASN A 76 3.44 -20.42 -15.26
CA ASN A 76 4.04 -21.73 -15.55
C ASN A 76 5.32 -21.62 -16.38
N ASP A 77 5.48 -20.55 -17.15
CA ASP A 77 6.68 -20.27 -17.94
C ASP A 77 7.13 -18.82 -17.80
N LEU A 78 8.34 -18.52 -18.27
CA LEU A 78 8.99 -17.23 -18.11
C LEU A 78 8.33 -16.14 -18.96
N ASP A 79 7.85 -16.48 -20.14
CA ASP A 79 7.27 -15.48 -21.06
C ASP A 79 5.88 -15.07 -20.58
N GLU A 80 5.09 -16.04 -20.10
CA GLU A 80 3.83 -15.75 -19.44
C GLU A 80 4.04 -14.92 -18.17
N LEU A 81 5.08 -15.23 -17.37
CA LEU A 81 5.40 -14.45 -16.18
C LEU A 81 5.70 -12.99 -16.52
N LYS A 82 6.53 -12.75 -17.55
CA LYS A 82 6.86 -11.39 -17.99
C LYS A 82 5.61 -10.63 -18.45
N ARG A 83 4.75 -11.28 -19.24
CA ARG A 83 3.50 -10.68 -19.70
C ARG A 83 2.60 -10.27 -18.53
N ARG A 84 2.35 -11.19 -17.59
CA ARG A 84 1.54 -10.93 -16.39
C ARG A 84 2.14 -9.82 -15.51
N CYS A 85 3.46 -9.78 -15.35
CA CYS A 85 4.13 -8.72 -14.59
C CYS A 85 3.93 -7.36 -15.25
N ASN A 86 4.00 -7.28 -16.58
CA ASN A 86 3.78 -6.03 -17.30
C ASN A 86 2.30 -5.60 -17.17
N GLU A 87 1.35 -6.50 -17.36
CA GLU A 87 -0.07 -6.21 -17.20
C GLU A 87 -0.40 -5.67 -15.80
N VAL A 88 0.17 -6.27 -14.76
CA VAL A 88 -0.01 -5.78 -13.39
C VAL A 88 0.62 -4.42 -13.21
N LYS A 89 1.84 -4.22 -13.74
CA LYS A 89 2.51 -2.93 -13.65
C LYS A 89 1.72 -1.83 -14.35
N ASP A 90 1.28 -2.07 -15.59
CA ASP A 90 0.51 -1.11 -16.38
C ASP A 90 -0.81 -0.73 -15.68
N PHE A 91 -1.49 -1.72 -15.09
CA PHE A 91 -2.70 -1.47 -14.30
C PHE A 91 -2.47 -0.53 -13.11
N TYR A 92 -1.36 -0.70 -12.39
CA TYR A 92 -1.04 0.18 -11.26
C TYR A 92 -0.50 1.53 -11.71
N ASP A 93 0.24 1.59 -12.81
CA ASP A 93 0.72 2.85 -13.41
C ASP A 93 -0.48 3.73 -13.86
N ASP A 94 -1.55 3.14 -14.40
CA ASP A 94 -2.81 3.84 -14.73
C ASP A 94 -3.51 4.44 -13.48
N LEU A 95 -3.29 3.84 -12.32
CA LEU A 95 -3.76 4.35 -11.02
C LEU A 95 -2.78 5.32 -10.36
N SER A 96 -1.73 5.73 -11.08
CA SER A 96 -0.65 6.57 -10.55
C SER A 96 0.12 5.94 -9.38
N VAL A 97 0.12 4.60 -9.28
CA VAL A 97 0.85 3.83 -8.28
C VAL A 97 2.03 3.12 -8.94
N LYS A 98 3.23 3.57 -8.63
CA LYS A 98 4.45 2.99 -9.19
C LYS A 98 4.87 1.72 -8.47
N LEU A 99 4.77 0.58 -9.14
CA LEU A 99 5.32 -0.68 -8.64
C LEU A 99 6.81 -0.81 -8.98
N VAL A 100 7.60 -1.20 -8.00
CA VAL A 100 9.03 -1.47 -8.16
C VAL A 100 9.24 -2.99 -8.18
N ARG A 101 9.96 -3.48 -9.18
CA ARG A 101 10.38 -4.87 -9.23
C ARG A 101 11.74 -5.01 -8.52
N PRO A 102 11.79 -5.58 -7.32
CA PRO A 102 13.03 -5.73 -6.59
C PRO A 102 13.96 -6.72 -7.29
N PHE A 103 15.25 -6.46 -7.21
CA PHE A 103 16.29 -7.37 -7.71
C PHE A 103 17.08 -7.86 -6.50
N GLY A 104 17.03 -9.17 -6.23
CA GLY A 104 17.76 -9.78 -5.12
C GLY A 104 16.96 -9.99 -3.83
N ASP A 105 15.86 -9.23 -3.60
CA ASP A 105 15.14 -9.22 -2.32
C ASP A 105 13.93 -10.17 -2.28
N MET A 106 13.82 -11.04 -3.28
CA MET A 106 12.65 -11.90 -3.49
C MET A 106 12.36 -12.82 -2.30
N LEU A 107 13.39 -13.31 -1.61
CA LEU A 107 13.23 -14.21 -0.47
C LEU A 107 12.60 -13.48 0.72
N GLY A 108 13.15 -12.32 1.09
CA GLY A 108 12.63 -11.52 2.20
C GLY A 108 11.19 -11.04 1.95
N LEU A 109 10.89 -10.63 0.71
CA LEU A 109 9.54 -10.25 0.32
C LEU A 109 8.57 -11.44 0.28
N HIS A 110 9.05 -12.64 -0.07
CA HIS A 110 8.23 -13.85 -0.01
C HIS A 110 7.81 -14.19 1.43
N GLU A 111 8.68 -13.97 2.40
CA GLU A 111 8.37 -14.20 3.81
C GLU A 111 7.25 -13.28 4.32
N GLU A 112 7.06 -12.10 3.72
CA GLU A 112 5.96 -11.19 4.06
C GLU A 112 4.57 -11.74 3.67
N PHE A 113 4.48 -12.80 2.86
CA PHE A 113 3.24 -13.52 2.58
C PHE A 113 2.87 -14.55 3.65
N LEU A 114 3.77 -14.87 4.55
CA LEU A 114 3.48 -15.82 5.62
C LEU A 114 2.67 -15.11 6.72
N PRO A 115 1.53 -15.67 7.16
CA PRO A 115 0.74 -15.09 8.22
C PRO A 115 1.56 -14.88 9.50
N ALA A 116 1.42 -13.73 10.13
CA ALA A 116 2.15 -13.33 11.33
C ALA A 116 3.68 -13.26 11.18
N SER A 117 4.21 -13.26 9.96
CA SER A 117 5.65 -13.05 9.74
C SER A 117 6.05 -11.64 10.15
N LYS A 118 7.31 -11.50 10.55
CA LYS A 118 7.89 -10.17 10.74
C LYS A 118 8.22 -9.59 9.38
N ARG A 119 8.08 -8.26 9.25
CA ARG A 119 8.58 -7.56 8.07
C ARG A 119 10.10 -7.59 8.06
N TYR A 120 10.67 -8.13 6.99
CA TYR A 120 12.12 -8.26 6.81
C TYR A 120 12.71 -7.11 5.99
N MET A 121 11.94 -6.59 5.03
CA MET A 121 12.43 -5.56 4.10
C MET A 121 11.91 -4.18 4.51
N ASN A 122 12.82 -3.28 4.82
CA ASN A 122 12.49 -1.91 5.23
C ASN A 122 12.58 -0.88 4.10
N ASP A 123 13.20 -1.23 2.98
CA ASP A 123 13.50 -0.31 1.88
C ASP A 123 12.25 0.03 1.03
N TYR A 124 11.20 -0.81 1.13
CA TYR A 124 9.94 -0.65 0.38
C TYR A 124 8.79 -0.10 1.23
N ILE A 125 9.11 0.42 2.42
CA ILE A 125 8.09 1.00 3.31
C ILE A 125 7.64 2.35 2.79
N GLN A 126 6.32 2.53 2.70
CA GLN A 126 5.68 3.81 2.48
C GLN A 126 5.03 4.31 3.76
N TYR A 127 5.11 5.61 4.00
CA TYR A 127 4.38 6.26 5.08
C TYR A 127 3.07 6.81 4.53
N VAL A 128 1.97 6.36 5.09
CA VAL A 128 0.62 6.66 4.61
C VAL A 128 -0.28 7.12 5.76
N THR A 129 -1.31 7.88 5.44
CA THR A 129 -2.34 8.34 6.37
C THR A 129 -3.47 7.32 6.51
N SER A 130 -4.33 7.51 7.51
CA SER A 130 -5.54 6.70 7.69
C SER A 130 -6.49 6.82 6.51
N ASP A 131 -6.63 8.02 5.92
CA ASP A 131 -7.49 8.27 4.77
C ASP A 131 -7.01 7.52 3.53
N PHE A 132 -5.69 7.48 3.31
CA PHE A 132 -5.10 6.69 2.23
C PHE A 132 -5.40 5.19 2.41
N LEU A 133 -5.21 4.66 3.63
CA LEU A 133 -5.53 3.26 3.92
C LEU A 133 -7.01 2.93 3.72
N ALA A 134 -7.90 3.82 4.16
CA ALA A 134 -9.33 3.66 3.94
C ALA A 134 -9.68 3.67 2.45
N GLY A 135 -9.04 4.54 1.67
CA GLY A 135 -9.20 4.63 0.22
C GLY A 135 -8.76 3.39 -0.56
N LEU A 136 -7.83 2.59 0.00
CA LEU A 136 -7.42 1.32 -0.61
C LEU A 136 -8.52 0.23 -0.61
N GLY A 137 -9.61 0.45 0.13
CA GLY A 137 -10.84 -0.35 0.03
C GLY A 137 -10.70 -1.85 0.33
N PHE A 138 -9.77 -2.24 1.18
CA PHE A 138 -9.51 -3.66 1.47
C PHE A 138 -10.73 -4.45 1.95
N GLY A 139 -11.69 -3.78 2.58
CA GLY A 139 -12.95 -4.40 2.99
C GLY A 139 -14.02 -4.41 1.90
N ALA A 140 -13.92 -3.53 0.90
CA ALA A 140 -14.95 -3.34 -0.11
C ALA A 140 -14.94 -4.42 -1.21
N THR A 141 -13.82 -5.13 -1.37
CA THR A 141 -13.64 -6.16 -2.39
C THR A 141 -13.81 -7.59 -1.88
N GLN A 142 -14.09 -7.78 -0.59
CA GLN A 142 -14.36 -9.12 -0.06
C GLN A 142 -15.67 -9.64 -0.61
N MET A 143 -15.57 -10.60 -1.51
CA MET A 143 -16.73 -11.38 -1.93
C MET A 143 -17.09 -12.34 -0.79
N LEU A 144 -18.20 -12.09 -0.13
CA LEU A 144 -18.78 -13.02 0.83
C LEU A 144 -19.44 -14.17 0.07
N GLY A 145 -19.01 -15.41 0.39
CA GLY A 145 -19.61 -16.63 -0.15
C GLY A 145 -19.18 -16.94 -1.59
N GLU A 146 -19.86 -17.93 -2.15
CA GLU A 146 -19.64 -18.47 -3.49
C GLU A 146 -20.68 -17.93 -4.48
N ASN A 147 -20.44 -18.14 -5.78
CA ASN A 147 -21.39 -17.75 -6.83
C ASN A 147 -22.56 -18.74 -6.99
N GLU A 148 -22.45 -19.93 -6.40
CA GLU A 148 -23.44 -21.02 -6.49
C GLU A 148 -23.42 -21.87 -5.22
N GLY A 149 -24.51 -22.53 -4.91
CA GLY A 149 -24.64 -23.41 -3.74
C GLY A 149 -25.93 -23.12 -2.97
N ILE A 150 -25.92 -23.31 -1.65
CA ILE A 150 -27.07 -23.04 -0.79
C ILE A 150 -27.17 -21.51 -0.61
N TYR A 151 -28.31 -20.94 -0.98
CA TYR A 151 -28.56 -19.51 -0.77
C TYR A 151 -28.62 -19.18 0.72
N VAL A 152 -27.78 -18.26 1.16
CA VAL A 152 -27.66 -17.84 2.56
C VAL A 152 -28.28 -16.45 2.77
N GLY A 153 -28.21 -15.59 1.78
CA GLY A 153 -28.71 -14.24 1.90
C GLY A 153 -28.24 -13.31 0.79
N TYR A 154 -28.44 -12.04 1.02
CA TYR A 154 -28.08 -10.98 0.10
C TYR A 154 -27.14 -9.99 0.79
N SER A 155 -25.99 -9.70 0.17
CA SER A 155 -25.04 -8.72 0.67
C SER A 155 -25.51 -7.30 0.29
N LEU A 156 -25.79 -6.49 1.28
CA LEU A 156 -26.20 -5.08 1.07
C LEU A 156 -25.06 -4.24 0.48
N ASP A 157 -23.82 -4.54 0.84
CA ASP A 157 -22.65 -3.76 0.41
C ASP A 157 -22.30 -4.02 -1.06
N THR A 158 -22.37 -5.28 -1.49
CA THR A 158 -21.97 -5.67 -2.86
C THR A 158 -23.16 -5.80 -3.82
N GLY A 159 -24.40 -5.75 -3.32
CA GLY A 159 -25.60 -5.94 -4.12
C GLY A 159 -25.74 -7.34 -4.74
N ARG A 160 -25.16 -8.38 -4.10
CA ARG A 160 -25.10 -9.75 -4.66
C ARG A 160 -25.71 -10.77 -3.73
N ASN A 161 -26.25 -11.84 -4.34
CA ASN A 161 -26.64 -13.04 -3.59
C ASN A 161 -25.41 -13.74 -3.05
N VAL A 162 -25.52 -14.21 -1.81
CA VAL A 162 -24.48 -14.97 -1.12
C VAL A 162 -24.90 -16.44 -1.05
N TYR A 163 -24.04 -17.31 -1.55
CA TYR A 163 -24.24 -18.76 -1.53
C TYR A 163 -23.16 -19.43 -0.70
N LEU A 164 -23.48 -20.52 -0.05
CA LEU A 164 -22.54 -21.37 0.68
C LEU A 164 -22.39 -22.72 -0.04
N LYS A 165 -21.14 -23.10 -0.31
CA LYS A 165 -20.81 -24.41 -0.89
C LYS A 165 -20.08 -25.25 0.18
N PRO A 166 -20.79 -26.09 0.97
CA PRO A 166 -20.20 -26.77 2.11
C PRO A 166 -19.00 -27.67 1.75
N ALA A 167 -18.99 -28.19 0.52
CA ALA A 167 -17.90 -29.02 0.02
C ALA A 167 -16.59 -28.24 -0.19
N LEU A 168 -16.66 -26.94 -0.44
CA LEU A 168 -15.48 -26.05 -0.59
C LEU A 168 -15.08 -25.41 0.74
N ALA A 169 -16.04 -25.10 1.62
CA ALA A 169 -15.80 -24.57 2.94
C ALA A 169 -14.94 -25.51 3.81
N SER A 170 -15.03 -26.81 3.59
CA SER A 170 -14.20 -27.82 4.28
C SER A 170 -12.73 -27.80 3.83
N GLN A 171 -12.40 -27.19 2.70
CA GLN A 171 -11.01 -27.07 2.22
C GLN A 171 -10.29 -25.85 2.81
N GLY A 172 -11.03 -24.86 3.31
CA GLY A 172 -10.47 -23.67 3.97
C GLY A 172 -10.09 -23.84 5.43
N VAL A 173 -10.47 -24.97 6.05
CA VAL A 173 -10.18 -25.25 7.48
C VAL A 173 -9.28 -26.47 7.60
N LYS A 174 -8.17 -26.45 6.91
CA LYS A 174 -7.02 -27.29 7.23
C LYS A 174 -5.93 -26.37 7.76
N GLY A 175 -6.15 -25.97 9.01
CA GLY A 175 -5.10 -25.44 9.85
C GLY A 175 -4.42 -26.57 10.61
#